data_deeaf1873ed625fc171b6e743f2ea651
#
_entry.id   deeaf1873ed625fc171b6e743f2ea651
#
_cell.length_a   1.000
_cell.length_b   1.000
_cell.length_c   1.000
_cell.angle_alpha   90.00
_cell.angle_beta   90.00
_cell.angle_gamma   90.00
#
_symmetry.space_group_name_H-M   'P 1'
#
loop_
_entity.id
_entity.type
_entity.pdbx_description
1 polymer ?
#
loop_
_entity_poly.entity_id
_entity_poly.type
_entity_poly.pdbx_seq_one_letter_code
_entity_poly.pdbx_strand_id
1 'polypeptide(L)'
;IIAPKKATTEEWLEVMRQWGRMGGKGTATMMFGHVESDADRIEHMTRIRELQDETNVFTAFIPWTFQPDNTEMGEKFLAGRGGKKATVAEYLRTLSMSRLYLQNVPNIQSSFVTQGMKTCQIGLSMGANDFGSAMLEENVVSSAGCTHPTSVPEIERHIKDAGYVPQRRNMMYEHIDTPATDKFGVDKSAKKKKKVVSQVEA
;
A
#
# COMPACT_ATOMS: atom_id res chain seq x y z
N ILE A 1 5.31 11.38 -19.62
CA ILE A 1 4.56 12.66 -19.53
C ILE A 1 4.87 13.34 -18.21
N ILE A 2 4.63 12.68 -17.07
CA ILE A 2 4.80 13.29 -15.74
C ILE A 2 6.23 13.28 -15.20
N ALA A 3 7.09 12.41 -15.71
CA ALA A 3 8.48 12.28 -15.25
C ALA A 3 9.41 11.89 -16.42
N PRO A 4 9.65 12.79 -17.38
CA PRO A 4 10.36 12.47 -18.62
C PRO A 4 11.83 12.09 -18.44
N LYS A 5 12.41 12.35 -17.26
CA LYS A 5 13.80 12.00 -16.94
C LYS A 5 13.93 10.69 -16.14
N LYS A 6 12.82 10.04 -15.79
CA LYS A 6 12.85 8.74 -15.10
C LYS A 6 13.10 7.61 -16.10
N ALA A 7 13.56 6.48 -15.58
CA ALA A 7 13.69 5.24 -16.33
C ALA A 7 12.36 4.88 -17.03
N THR A 8 12.48 4.29 -18.20
CA THR A 8 11.34 3.69 -18.91
C THR A 8 10.83 2.47 -18.16
N THR A 9 9.67 1.97 -18.54
CA THR A 9 9.08 0.76 -17.95
C THR A 9 10.03 -0.43 -18.09
N GLU A 10 10.60 -0.63 -19.26
CA GLU A 10 11.50 -1.78 -19.54
C GLU A 10 12.80 -1.68 -18.73
N GLU A 11 13.40 -0.50 -18.64
CA GLU A 11 14.59 -0.28 -17.81
C GLU A 11 14.32 -0.55 -16.33
N TRP A 12 13.18 -0.08 -15.82
CA TRP A 12 12.80 -0.32 -14.42
C TRP A 12 12.55 -1.82 -14.16
N LEU A 13 11.82 -2.49 -15.04
CA LEU A 13 11.57 -3.93 -14.94
C LEU A 13 12.87 -4.73 -14.99
N GLU A 14 13.81 -4.36 -15.86
CA GLU A 14 15.09 -5.05 -15.95
C GLU A 14 15.94 -4.90 -14.67
N VAL A 15 15.99 -3.71 -14.09
CA VAL A 15 16.65 -3.49 -12.79
C VAL A 15 16.05 -4.39 -11.71
N MET A 16 14.72 -4.44 -11.62
CA MET A 16 14.04 -5.27 -10.63
C MET A 16 14.20 -6.78 -10.89
N ARG A 17 14.26 -7.17 -12.16
CA ARG A 17 14.55 -8.55 -12.59
C ARG A 17 15.93 -9.00 -12.13
N GLN A 18 16.95 -8.20 -12.40
CA GLN A 18 18.32 -8.50 -11.99
C GLN A 18 18.44 -8.53 -10.46
N TRP A 19 17.81 -7.58 -9.78
CA TRP A 19 17.76 -7.56 -8.31
C TRP A 19 17.13 -8.83 -7.75
N GLY A 20 15.99 -9.26 -8.31
CA GLY A 20 15.32 -10.49 -7.89
C GLY A 20 16.16 -11.75 -8.16
N ARG A 21 16.83 -11.83 -9.31
CA ARG A 21 17.74 -12.95 -9.63
C ARG A 21 18.94 -13.06 -8.68
N MET A 22 19.36 -11.94 -8.10
CA MET A 22 20.39 -11.89 -7.07
C MET A 22 19.87 -12.22 -5.66
N GLY A 23 18.59 -12.58 -5.51
CA GLY A 23 17.92 -12.84 -4.23
C GLY A 23 17.45 -11.58 -3.49
N GLY A 24 17.53 -10.43 -4.15
CA GLY A 24 17.06 -9.17 -3.59
C GLY A 24 15.54 -9.10 -3.48
N LYS A 25 15.05 -8.28 -2.55
CA LYS A 25 13.63 -8.02 -2.33
C LYS A 25 13.35 -6.53 -2.37
N GLY A 26 12.12 -6.17 -2.73
CA GLY A 26 11.68 -4.79 -2.80
C GLY A 26 10.17 -4.68 -2.80
N THR A 27 9.67 -3.47 -2.94
CA THR A 27 8.24 -3.19 -3.10
C THR A 27 7.97 -2.59 -4.46
N ALA A 28 6.77 -2.80 -4.98
CA ALA A 28 6.27 -2.10 -6.15
C ALA A 28 5.21 -1.08 -5.74
N THR A 29 5.19 0.07 -6.40
CA THR A 29 4.20 1.11 -6.14
C THR A 29 3.49 1.52 -7.42
N MET A 30 2.26 2.01 -7.30
CA MET A 30 1.52 2.62 -8.40
C MET A 30 0.95 3.96 -7.94
N MET A 31 1.47 5.05 -8.48
CA MET A 31 0.82 6.34 -8.38
C MET A 31 -0.25 6.45 -9.46
N PHE A 32 -1.46 6.80 -9.08
CA PHE A 32 -2.59 6.94 -9.98
C PHE A 32 -3.44 8.16 -9.66
N GLY A 33 -4.40 8.46 -10.53
CA GLY A 33 -5.29 9.61 -10.37
C GLY A 33 -4.74 10.88 -11.04
N HIS A 34 -3.91 10.73 -12.09
CA HIS A 34 -3.37 11.82 -12.89
C HIS A 34 -3.85 11.75 -14.36
N VAL A 35 -3.05 11.26 -15.31
CA VAL A 35 -3.35 11.23 -16.74
C VAL A 35 -3.67 9.83 -17.27
N GLU A 36 -3.45 8.82 -16.46
CA GLU A 36 -3.66 7.43 -16.81
C GLU A 36 -5.15 7.07 -16.92
N SER A 37 -5.44 6.06 -17.74
CA SER A 37 -6.72 5.37 -17.82
C SER A 37 -6.77 4.15 -16.89
N ASP A 38 -7.96 3.54 -16.74
CA ASP A 38 -8.08 2.26 -16.02
C ASP A 38 -7.31 1.14 -16.73
N ALA A 39 -7.20 1.19 -18.07
CA ALA A 39 -6.38 0.24 -18.82
C ALA A 39 -4.90 0.36 -18.49
N ASP A 40 -4.38 1.57 -18.33
CA ASP A 40 -2.99 1.80 -17.93
C ASP A 40 -2.71 1.24 -16.53
N ARG A 41 -3.66 1.36 -15.59
CA ARG A 41 -3.54 0.76 -14.25
C ARG A 41 -3.47 -0.76 -14.31
N ILE A 42 -4.30 -1.39 -15.15
CA ILE A 42 -4.27 -2.84 -15.35
C ILE A 42 -2.96 -3.27 -16.01
N GLU A 43 -2.50 -2.57 -17.04
CA GLU A 43 -1.22 -2.84 -17.68
C GLU A 43 -0.05 -2.77 -16.67
N HIS A 44 -0.03 -1.72 -15.83
CA HIS A 44 0.96 -1.58 -14.77
C HIS A 44 0.97 -2.80 -13.83
N MET A 45 -0.21 -3.21 -13.35
CA MET A 45 -0.34 -4.39 -12.48
C MET A 45 0.02 -5.68 -13.21
N THR A 46 -0.26 -5.80 -14.51
CA THR A 46 0.13 -6.95 -15.33
C THR A 46 1.65 -7.09 -15.35
N ARG A 47 2.38 -6.03 -15.62
CA ARG A 47 3.86 -6.03 -15.62
C ARG A 47 4.45 -6.42 -14.26
N ILE A 48 3.87 -5.90 -13.17
CA ILE A 48 4.26 -6.28 -11.81
C ILE A 48 4.03 -7.77 -11.57
N ARG A 49 2.86 -8.28 -11.96
CA ARG A 49 2.47 -9.68 -11.78
C ARG A 49 3.40 -10.63 -12.54
N GLU A 50 3.67 -10.34 -13.81
CA GLU A 50 4.56 -11.14 -14.65
C GLU A 50 5.98 -11.18 -14.07
N LEU A 51 6.53 -10.04 -13.66
CA LEU A 51 7.85 -10.00 -13.05
C LEU A 51 7.89 -10.70 -11.69
N GLN A 52 6.81 -10.64 -10.92
CA GLN A 52 6.69 -11.38 -9.66
C GLN A 52 6.67 -12.88 -9.89
N ASP A 53 5.95 -13.38 -10.90
CA ASP A 53 5.95 -14.80 -11.28
C ASP A 53 7.36 -15.28 -11.70
N GLU A 54 8.12 -14.41 -12.36
CA GLU A 54 9.50 -14.72 -12.80
C GLU A 54 10.50 -14.74 -11.64
N THR A 55 10.41 -13.78 -10.72
CA THR A 55 11.51 -13.47 -9.79
C THR A 55 11.16 -13.52 -8.32
N ASN A 56 9.86 -13.47 -7.97
CA ASN A 56 9.39 -13.32 -6.60
C ASN A 56 10.06 -12.14 -5.86
N VAL A 57 10.37 -11.04 -6.56
CA VAL A 57 11.12 -9.90 -6.03
C VAL A 57 10.30 -9.01 -5.11
N PHE A 58 8.97 -8.92 -5.32
CA PHE A 58 8.14 -7.97 -4.60
C PHE A 58 7.60 -8.55 -3.31
N THR A 59 7.90 -7.89 -2.21
CA THR A 59 7.35 -8.19 -0.88
C THR A 59 5.98 -7.54 -0.68
N ALA A 60 5.72 -6.41 -1.34
CA ALA A 60 4.44 -5.71 -1.27
C ALA A 60 4.17 -4.87 -2.51
N PHE A 61 2.89 -4.56 -2.71
CA PHE A 61 2.40 -3.55 -3.66
C PHE A 61 1.69 -2.43 -2.92
N ILE A 62 1.96 -1.17 -3.33
CA ILE A 62 1.47 0.03 -2.64
C ILE A 62 0.80 0.96 -3.66
N PRO A 63 -0.53 0.94 -3.82
CA PRO A 63 -1.23 1.94 -4.61
C PRO A 63 -1.38 3.24 -3.80
N TRP A 64 -1.15 4.39 -4.44
CA TRP A 64 -1.32 5.70 -3.84
C TRP A 64 -1.75 6.74 -4.87
N THR A 65 -2.48 7.76 -4.43
CA THR A 65 -3.03 8.75 -5.34
C THR A 65 -2.06 9.91 -5.57
N PHE A 66 -2.05 10.41 -6.78
CA PHE A 66 -1.33 11.65 -7.12
C PHE A 66 -1.80 12.80 -6.24
N GLN A 67 -0.85 13.54 -5.68
CA GLN A 67 -1.08 14.73 -4.86
C GLN A 67 -0.74 15.97 -5.69
N PRO A 68 -1.72 16.67 -6.27
CA PRO A 68 -1.47 17.77 -7.20
C PRO A 68 -1.15 19.10 -6.53
N ASP A 69 -1.50 19.26 -5.26
CA ASP A 69 -1.38 20.54 -4.57
C ASP A 69 0.08 21.00 -4.50
N ASN A 70 0.30 22.28 -4.68
CA ASN A 70 1.63 22.90 -4.65
C ASN A 70 2.65 22.31 -5.65
N THR A 71 2.17 21.73 -6.75
CA THR A 71 3.04 21.20 -7.81
C THR A 71 2.82 21.95 -9.12
N GLU A 72 3.89 22.23 -9.89
CA GLU A 72 3.81 22.89 -11.19
C GLU A 72 2.86 22.19 -12.18
N MET A 73 2.76 20.87 -12.06
CA MET A 73 1.96 20.05 -12.96
C MET A 73 0.53 19.82 -12.43
N GLY A 74 0.28 20.15 -11.17
CA GLY A 74 -1.00 19.87 -10.52
C GLY A 74 -2.18 20.49 -11.23
N GLU A 75 -2.08 21.77 -11.61
CA GLU A 75 -3.15 22.47 -12.35
C GLU A 75 -3.41 21.85 -13.72
N LYS A 76 -2.37 21.48 -14.47
CA LYS A 76 -2.49 20.84 -15.79
C LYS A 76 -3.16 19.46 -15.70
N PHE A 77 -2.79 18.64 -14.71
CA PHE A 77 -3.40 17.33 -14.52
C PHE A 77 -4.82 17.41 -14.01
N LEU A 78 -5.11 18.31 -13.10
CA LEU A 78 -6.46 18.55 -12.63
C LEU A 78 -7.37 19.04 -13.76
N ALA A 79 -6.89 19.87 -14.67
CA ALA A 79 -7.64 20.28 -15.87
C ALA A 79 -8.00 19.07 -16.75
N GLY A 80 -7.07 18.15 -16.98
CA GLY A 80 -7.30 16.92 -17.74
C GLY A 80 -8.32 15.98 -17.11
N ARG A 81 -8.49 16.02 -15.80
CA ARG A 81 -9.50 15.28 -15.02
C ARG A 81 -10.77 16.10 -14.72
N GLY A 82 -10.99 17.21 -15.40
CA GLY A 82 -12.09 18.13 -15.10
C GLY A 82 -11.97 18.78 -13.73
N GLY A 83 -10.75 19.04 -13.26
CA GLY A 83 -10.46 19.67 -11.98
C GLY A 83 -10.60 18.76 -10.76
N LYS A 84 -10.67 17.43 -10.92
CA LYS A 84 -10.97 16.49 -9.83
C LYS A 84 -9.75 15.65 -9.45
N LYS A 85 -9.41 15.67 -8.17
CA LYS A 85 -8.49 14.68 -7.55
C LYS A 85 -9.12 13.29 -7.53
N ALA A 86 -8.29 12.25 -7.41
CA ALA A 86 -8.78 10.91 -7.14
C ALA A 86 -9.55 10.89 -5.81
N THR A 87 -10.72 10.29 -5.82
CA THR A 87 -11.58 10.18 -4.63
C THR A 87 -11.19 9.02 -3.74
N VAL A 88 -11.62 9.03 -2.48
CA VAL A 88 -11.48 7.88 -1.56
C VAL A 88 -12.11 6.62 -2.16
N ALA A 89 -13.27 6.73 -2.82
CA ALA A 89 -13.93 5.60 -3.46
C ALA A 89 -13.09 5.03 -4.62
N GLU A 90 -12.46 5.89 -5.41
CA GLU A 90 -11.54 5.48 -6.48
C GLU A 90 -10.30 4.78 -5.90
N TYR A 91 -9.74 5.31 -4.80
CA TYR A 91 -8.63 4.68 -4.10
C TYR A 91 -8.98 3.29 -3.58
N LEU A 92 -10.06 3.15 -2.83
CA LEU A 92 -10.48 1.87 -2.25
C LEU A 92 -10.80 0.83 -3.32
N ARG A 93 -11.43 1.23 -4.44
CA ARG A 93 -11.65 0.36 -5.58
C ARG A 93 -10.33 -0.12 -6.20
N THR A 94 -9.38 0.78 -6.43
CA THR A 94 -8.05 0.44 -6.95
C THR A 94 -7.31 -0.49 -6.01
N LEU A 95 -7.37 -0.25 -4.70
CA LEU A 95 -6.79 -1.11 -3.68
C LEU A 95 -7.37 -2.54 -3.73
N SER A 96 -8.70 -2.65 -3.80
CA SER A 96 -9.38 -3.95 -3.90
C SER A 96 -9.03 -4.68 -5.20
N MET A 97 -9.01 -3.97 -6.31
CA MET A 97 -8.59 -4.53 -7.60
C MET A 97 -7.14 -5.01 -7.55
N SER A 98 -6.25 -4.25 -6.91
CA SER A 98 -4.86 -4.67 -6.72
C SER A 98 -4.76 -6.00 -5.96
N ARG A 99 -5.54 -6.18 -4.89
CA ARG A 99 -5.57 -7.44 -4.13
C ARG A 99 -6.06 -8.60 -4.98
N LEU A 100 -7.11 -8.40 -5.77
CA LEU A 100 -7.68 -9.46 -6.61
C LEU A 100 -6.78 -9.81 -7.80
N TYR A 101 -6.09 -8.83 -8.35
CA TYR A 101 -5.28 -8.99 -9.55
C TYR A 101 -3.86 -9.49 -9.25
N LEU A 102 -3.23 -8.99 -8.17
CA LEU A 102 -1.87 -9.33 -7.76
C LEU A 102 -1.85 -10.45 -6.70
N GLN A 103 -2.42 -11.62 -7.04
CA GLN A 103 -2.51 -12.75 -6.10
C GLN A 103 -1.15 -13.33 -5.70
N ASN A 104 -0.13 -13.13 -6.52
CA ASN A 104 1.25 -13.55 -6.31
C ASN A 104 2.09 -12.55 -5.50
N VAL A 105 1.56 -11.34 -5.22
CA VAL A 105 2.20 -10.38 -4.32
C VAL A 105 1.58 -10.52 -2.92
N PRO A 106 2.37 -10.92 -1.90
CA PRO A 106 1.81 -11.32 -0.61
C PRO A 106 1.13 -10.18 0.14
N ASN A 107 1.66 -8.96 0.02
CA ASN A 107 1.17 -7.84 0.80
C ASN A 107 0.68 -6.70 -0.09
N ILE A 108 -0.50 -6.17 0.24
CA ILE A 108 -1.02 -4.92 -0.31
C ILE A 108 -1.06 -3.91 0.82
N GLN A 109 -0.26 -2.86 0.68
CA GLN A 109 -0.16 -1.82 1.70
C GLN A 109 -1.16 -0.71 1.42
N SER A 110 -1.88 -0.31 2.45
CA SER A 110 -2.72 0.89 2.42
C SER A 110 -1.87 2.15 2.68
N SER A 111 -2.01 3.18 1.84
CA SER A 111 -1.17 4.38 1.89
C SER A 111 -1.77 5.47 2.79
N PHE A 112 -1.54 5.40 4.10
CA PHE A 112 -2.07 6.42 5.02
C PHE A 112 -1.47 7.81 4.76
N VAL A 113 -0.24 7.88 4.25
CA VAL A 113 0.45 9.15 3.95
C VAL A 113 -0.36 10.00 2.98
N THR A 114 -0.99 9.38 1.98
CA THR A 114 -1.80 10.08 0.97
C THR A 114 -3.30 10.07 1.27
N GLN A 115 -3.79 9.07 2.01
CA GLN A 115 -5.24 8.84 2.20
C GLN A 115 -5.74 9.16 3.61
N GLY A 116 -4.84 9.28 4.57
CA GLY A 116 -5.17 9.41 5.99
C GLY A 116 -5.58 8.08 6.63
N MET A 117 -5.51 8.07 7.95
CA MET A 117 -5.67 6.87 8.77
C MET A 117 -7.05 6.21 8.64
N LYS A 118 -8.13 6.99 8.58
CA LYS A 118 -9.50 6.47 8.47
C LYS A 118 -9.77 5.74 7.16
N THR A 119 -9.25 6.27 6.05
CA THR A 119 -9.37 5.61 4.75
C THR A 119 -8.60 4.29 4.75
N CYS A 120 -7.39 4.28 5.35
CA CYS A 120 -6.59 3.06 5.46
C CYS A 120 -7.23 2.01 6.37
N GLN A 121 -7.91 2.43 7.43
CA GLN A 121 -8.69 1.54 8.28
C GLN A 121 -9.77 0.80 7.47
N ILE A 122 -10.52 1.52 6.61
CA ILE A 122 -11.46 0.91 5.67
C ILE A 122 -10.73 0.02 4.66
N GLY A 123 -9.54 0.44 4.21
CA GLY A 123 -8.69 -0.32 3.28
C GLY A 123 -8.35 -1.73 3.74
N LEU A 124 -8.26 -1.97 5.05
CA LEU A 124 -8.06 -3.32 5.60
C LEU A 124 -9.20 -4.28 5.24
N SER A 125 -10.45 -3.79 5.26
CA SER A 125 -11.61 -4.58 4.82
C SER A 125 -11.72 -4.68 3.29
N MET A 126 -10.96 -3.88 2.56
CA MET A 126 -10.95 -3.81 1.10
C MET A 126 -9.74 -4.52 0.46
N GLY A 127 -9.03 -5.36 1.24
CA GLY A 127 -7.96 -6.22 0.73
C GLY A 127 -6.54 -5.83 1.10
N ALA A 128 -6.32 -4.70 1.78
CA ALA A 128 -5.03 -4.40 2.38
C ALA A 128 -4.77 -5.32 3.59
N ASN A 129 -3.51 -5.68 3.78
CA ASN A 129 -3.04 -6.42 4.97
C ASN A 129 -1.79 -5.77 5.58
N ASP A 130 -1.45 -4.57 5.15
CA ASP A 130 -0.35 -3.78 5.67
C ASP A 130 -0.75 -2.30 5.76
N PHE A 131 -0.46 -1.69 6.88
CA PHE A 131 -0.76 -0.28 7.14
C PHE A 131 0.43 0.64 6.84
N GLY A 132 1.59 0.07 6.53
CA GLY A 132 2.84 0.79 6.30
C GLY A 132 3.67 0.99 7.57
N SER A 133 4.56 1.94 7.53
CA SER A 133 5.52 2.24 8.60
C SER A 133 5.30 3.63 9.16
N ALA A 134 5.43 3.80 10.47
CA ALA A 134 5.58 5.13 11.04
C ALA A 134 6.90 5.74 10.52
N MET A 135 6.81 6.83 9.81
CA MET A 135 7.96 7.51 9.22
C MET A 135 8.58 8.45 10.24
N LEU A 136 9.92 8.50 10.28
CA LEU A 136 10.64 9.52 11.06
C LEU A 136 10.43 10.91 10.44
N GLU A 137 10.47 10.98 9.11
CA GLU A 137 10.20 12.19 8.32
C GLU A 137 9.44 11.81 7.05
N GLU A 138 8.52 12.67 6.64
CA GLU A 138 7.83 12.59 5.36
C GLU A 138 7.85 13.99 4.72
N ASN A 139 8.73 14.19 3.73
CA ASN A 139 8.96 15.47 3.10
C ASN A 139 8.44 15.54 1.66
N VAL A 140 8.13 14.41 1.04
CA VAL A 140 7.74 14.36 -0.38
C VAL A 140 6.28 14.74 -0.56
N VAL A 141 5.40 14.02 0.14
CA VAL A 141 3.95 14.23 0.03
C VAL A 141 3.50 15.44 0.84
N SER A 142 4.21 15.75 1.94
CA SER A 142 3.96 16.95 2.73
C SER A 142 4.24 18.23 1.95
N SER A 143 5.25 18.24 1.08
CA SER A 143 5.51 19.37 0.17
C SER A 143 4.36 19.62 -0.80
N ALA A 144 3.59 18.57 -1.16
CA ALA A 144 2.36 18.67 -1.94
C ALA A 144 1.12 18.96 -1.07
N GLY A 145 1.29 19.39 0.18
CA GLY A 145 0.20 19.79 1.06
C GLY A 145 -0.52 18.65 1.79
N CYS A 146 -0.06 17.40 1.63
CA CYS A 146 -0.67 16.24 2.28
C CYS A 146 0.13 15.85 3.53
N THR A 147 -0.40 16.14 4.71
CA THR A 147 0.26 15.88 5.99
C THR A 147 -0.60 14.97 6.86
N HIS A 148 -0.15 13.73 7.02
CA HIS A 148 -0.78 12.76 7.92
C HIS A 148 0.29 12.16 8.86
N PRO A 149 0.75 12.93 9.86
CA PRO A 149 1.68 12.40 10.85
C PRO A 149 1.01 11.27 11.63
N THR A 150 1.77 10.25 11.95
CA THR A 150 1.27 9.13 12.75
C THR A 150 2.34 8.54 13.64
N SER A 151 1.92 7.75 14.59
CA SER A 151 2.77 7.00 15.51
C SER A 151 2.40 5.51 15.49
N VAL A 152 3.32 4.65 15.93
CA VAL A 152 3.06 3.22 16.03
C VAL A 152 1.81 2.92 16.89
N PRO A 153 1.61 3.53 18.08
CA PRO A 153 0.39 3.30 18.86
C PRO A 153 -0.90 3.72 18.13
N GLU A 154 -0.84 4.76 17.31
CA GLU A 154 -1.98 5.20 16.53
C GLU A 154 -2.32 4.22 15.39
N ILE A 155 -1.32 3.71 14.69
CA ILE A 155 -1.50 2.64 13.69
C ILE A 155 -2.13 1.42 14.34
N GLU A 156 -1.57 0.94 15.46
CA GLU A 156 -2.11 -0.21 16.19
C GLU A 156 -3.55 0.00 16.65
N ARG A 157 -3.90 1.21 17.10
CA ARG A 157 -5.29 1.56 17.46
C ARG A 157 -6.22 1.44 16.26
N HIS A 158 -5.86 2.02 15.11
CA HIS A 158 -6.70 1.95 13.91
C HIS A 158 -6.91 0.52 13.40
N ILE A 159 -5.87 -0.32 13.49
CA ILE A 159 -5.98 -1.74 13.14
C ILE A 159 -6.95 -2.46 14.10
N LYS A 160 -6.83 -2.21 15.42
CA LYS A 160 -7.74 -2.78 16.44
C LYS A 160 -9.18 -2.32 16.25
N ASP A 161 -9.38 -1.04 15.99
CA ASP A 161 -10.72 -0.45 15.75
C ASP A 161 -11.38 -1.00 14.47
N ALA A 162 -10.57 -1.49 13.52
CA ALA A 162 -11.05 -2.19 12.33
C ALA A 162 -11.39 -3.67 12.57
N GLY A 163 -11.15 -4.20 13.77
CA GLY A 163 -11.42 -5.59 14.12
C GLY A 163 -10.26 -6.56 13.79
N TYR A 164 -8.97 -6.14 13.67
CA TYR A 164 -7.81 -6.98 13.37
C TYR A 164 -6.72 -6.92 14.45
N VAL A 165 -5.82 -7.88 14.53
CA VAL A 165 -4.67 -7.91 15.45
C VAL A 165 -3.48 -7.20 14.80
N PRO A 166 -2.98 -6.08 15.37
CA PRO A 166 -1.80 -5.44 14.85
C PRO A 166 -0.56 -6.31 15.09
N GLN A 167 0.22 -6.49 14.05
CA GLN A 167 1.49 -7.18 14.11
C GLN A 167 2.59 -6.29 13.55
N ARG A 168 3.65 -6.07 14.31
CA ARG A 168 4.81 -5.35 13.84
C ARG A 168 5.64 -6.25 12.93
N ARG A 169 6.23 -5.65 11.90
CA ARG A 169 7.07 -6.31 10.93
C ARG A 169 8.35 -5.53 10.66
N ASN A 170 9.37 -6.22 10.17
CA ASN A 170 10.56 -5.60 9.60
C ASN A 170 10.38 -5.32 8.09
N MET A 171 11.43 -4.84 7.42
CA MET A 171 11.42 -4.55 5.98
C MET A 171 11.29 -5.81 5.11
N MET A 172 11.62 -6.98 5.64
CA MET A 172 11.48 -8.26 4.97
C MET A 172 10.11 -8.91 5.20
N TYR A 173 9.19 -8.19 5.85
CA TYR A 173 7.86 -8.68 6.25
C TYR A 173 7.88 -9.84 7.24
N GLU A 174 8.97 -10.00 7.98
CA GLU A 174 9.04 -10.89 9.13
C GLU A 174 8.41 -10.22 10.35
N HIS A 175 7.56 -10.96 11.05
CA HIS A 175 6.88 -10.44 12.23
C HIS A 175 7.86 -10.32 13.40
N ILE A 176 7.85 -9.18 14.05
CA ILE A 176 8.62 -8.88 15.26
C ILE A 176 7.66 -8.57 16.41
N ASP A 177 8.03 -8.97 17.64
CA ASP A 177 7.23 -8.74 18.86
C ASP A 177 5.77 -9.22 18.75
N THR A 178 5.56 -10.39 18.17
CA THR A 178 4.23 -10.86 17.79
C THR A 178 3.58 -11.66 18.91
N PRO A 179 2.34 -11.32 19.34
CA PRO A 179 1.48 -12.27 20.03
C PRO A 179 1.27 -13.52 19.16
N ALA A 180 1.16 -14.71 19.78
CA ALA A 180 0.88 -15.93 19.03
C ALA A 180 -0.51 -15.86 18.38
N THR A 181 -0.54 -15.54 17.11
CA THR A 181 -1.76 -15.47 16.30
C THR A 181 -1.92 -16.69 15.39
N ASP A 182 -3.12 -16.94 14.93
CA ASP A 182 -3.36 -17.90 13.84
C ASP A 182 -3.19 -17.23 12.47
N LYS A 183 -3.38 -18.00 11.41
CA LYS A 183 -3.25 -17.52 10.02
C LYS A 183 -4.26 -16.42 9.62
N PHE A 184 -5.25 -16.15 10.47
CA PHE A 184 -6.24 -15.09 10.27
C PHE A 184 -5.99 -13.89 11.19
N GLY A 185 -4.87 -13.85 11.91
CA GLY A 185 -4.54 -12.76 12.81
C GLY A 185 -5.28 -12.81 14.16
N VAL A 186 -5.86 -13.95 14.53
CA VAL A 186 -6.55 -14.11 15.82
C VAL A 186 -5.53 -14.44 16.91
N ASP A 187 -5.51 -13.64 17.98
CA ASP A 187 -4.60 -13.85 19.12
C ASP A 187 -4.93 -15.15 19.87
N LYS A 188 -3.99 -16.10 19.81
CA LYS A 188 -4.13 -17.39 20.51
C LYS A 188 -3.99 -17.28 22.02
N SER A 189 -3.35 -16.22 22.53
CA SER A 189 -3.17 -16.03 23.96
C SER A 189 -4.49 -15.62 24.64
N ALA A 190 -5.36 -14.93 23.94
CA ALA A 190 -6.68 -14.54 24.41
C ALA A 190 -7.59 -15.73 24.66
N LYS A 191 -7.46 -16.80 23.86
CA LYS A 191 -8.24 -18.05 24.05
C LYS A 191 -7.93 -18.78 25.34
N LYS A 192 -6.73 -18.58 25.92
CA LYS A 192 -6.36 -19.18 27.21
C LYS A 192 -6.91 -18.41 28.42
N LYS A 193 -7.24 -17.11 28.25
CA LYS A 193 -7.71 -16.25 29.35
C LYS A 193 -9.21 -16.10 29.41
N LYS A 194 -9.94 -16.39 28.33
CA LYS A 194 -11.41 -16.33 28.29
C LYS A 194 -11.96 -17.59 27.64
N LYS A 195 -12.73 -18.35 28.38
CA LYS A 195 -13.51 -19.50 27.91
C LYS A 195 -14.67 -19.10 26.97
N VAL A 196 -14.70 -17.88 26.45
CA VAL A 196 -15.79 -17.34 25.64
C VAL A 196 -15.27 -16.38 24.62
N VAL A 197 -15.66 -16.61 23.37
CA VAL A 197 -15.58 -15.74 22.20
C VAL A 197 -14.18 -15.63 21.59
N SER A 198 -14.06 -16.12 20.36
CA SER A 198 -13.02 -15.72 19.44
C SER A 198 -13.06 -14.21 19.25
N GLN A 199 -12.26 -13.48 20.01
CA GLN A 199 -12.03 -12.09 19.72
C GLN A 199 -11.10 -12.03 18.54
N VAL A 200 -11.56 -11.52 17.44
CA VAL A 200 -10.73 -10.92 16.45
C VAL A 200 -10.21 -9.66 17.13
N GLU A 201 -9.06 -9.78 17.79
CA GLU A 201 -8.33 -8.64 18.30
C GLU A 201 -7.49 -8.14 17.18
N ALA A 202 -7.84 -7.09 16.67
CA ALA A 202 -7.22 -6.75 15.50
C ALA A 202 -6.16 -5.69 15.56
#